data_5eae030b992386bf76f8290912bbf457
#
_entry.id   5eae030b992386bf76f8290912bbf457
#
_cell.length_a   1.000
_cell.length_b   1.000
_cell.length_c   1.000
_cell.angle_alpha   90.00
_cell.angle_beta   90.00
_cell.angle_gamma   90.00
#
_symmetry.space_group_name_H-M   'P 1'
#
loop_
_entity.id
_entity.type
_entity.pdbx_description
1 polymer ?
#
loop_
_entity_poly.entity_id
_entity_poly.type
_entity_poly.pdbx_seq_one_letter_code
_entity_poly.pdbx_strand_id
1 'polypeptide(L)'
;MILFSLLAGAASAQNLSAGNVFAGYSFARATLAFGQNANLNGWNISAEKKYLPFLGIVVDASGHYGPANISAVACNGASSTCYVSGNVQESTFQLGVRGSYSTGRIRPFAEFLLGAALVNQSAQGFSNSSTGLIATLETGIDIQLTRHFAWRTDAGLIQTGSFPNGQNSLRASSGLAYFF
;
A
#
# COMPACT_ATOMS: atom_id res chain seq x y z
N MET A 1 16.17 -20.85 26.41
CA MET A 1 15.11 -20.19 27.20
C MET A 1 15.65 -18.86 27.76
N ILE A 2 16.05 -17.94 26.89
CA ILE A 2 16.52 -16.58 27.26
C ILE A 2 16.18 -15.65 26.06
N LEU A 3 14.93 -15.19 25.96
CA LEU A 3 14.57 -14.08 25.01
C LEU A 3 13.25 -13.39 25.38
N PHE A 4 12.85 -13.37 26.66
CA PHE A 4 11.56 -12.77 27.06
C PHE A 4 11.67 -11.65 28.10
N SER A 5 12.86 -11.14 28.42
CA SER A 5 13.07 -10.22 29.56
C SER A 5 13.46 -8.78 29.18
N LEU A 6 13.26 -8.32 27.95
CA LEU A 6 13.65 -6.96 27.51
C LEU A 6 12.48 -6.01 27.19
N LEU A 7 11.25 -6.33 27.59
CA LEU A 7 10.05 -5.50 27.31
C LEU A 7 9.47 -4.78 28.53
N ALA A 8 10.18 -4.72 29.65
CA ALA A 8 9.74 -4.02 30.85
C ALA A 8 10.62 -2.79 31.14
N GLY A 9 10.44 -1.73 30.38
CA GLY A 9 11.18 -0.49 30.66
C GLY A 9 10.82 0.65 29.75
N ALA A 10 9.92 1.47 30.19
CA ALA A 10 9.61 2.86 29.88
C ALA A 10 8.12 3.06 29.54
N ALA A 11 7.27 2.92 30.55
CA ALA A 11 5.96 3.61 30.56
C ALA A 11 6.23 5.10 30.83
N SER A 12 6.88 5.79 29.88
CA SER A 12 6.80 7.24 29.80
C SER A 12 5.38 7.55 29.41
N ALA A 13 4.71 8.42 30.16
CA ALA A 13 3.39 8.97 29.85
C ALA A 13 3.46 9.75 28.54
N GLN A 14 3.51 9.03 27.42
CA GLN A 14 3.36 9.60 26.10
C GLN A 14 1.86 9.83 25.92
N ASN A 15 1.48 11.07 25.60
CA ASN A 15 0.14 11.38 25.11
C ASN A 15 -0.18 10.39 23.99
N LEU A 16 -0.95 9.36 24.31
CA LEU A 16 -1.41 8.40 23.31
C LEU A 16 -2.34 9.16 22.37
N SER A 17 -1.87 9.46 21.18
CA SER A 17 -2.79 9.93 20.15
C SER A 17 -3.84 8.83 19.93
N ALA A 18 -5.11 9.22 19.95
CA ALA A 18 -6.23 8.29 19.78
C ALA A 18 -6.24 7.65 18.38
N GLY A 19 -5.58 8.33 17.43
CA GLY A 19 -5.45 7.87 16.06
C GLY A 19 -4.62 8.81 15.20
N ASN A 20 -4.59 8.53 13.90
CA ASN A 20 -4.01 9.42 12.91
C ASN A 20 -4.69 9.27 11.55
N VAL A 21 -4.57 10.30 10.72
CA VAL A 21 -4.94 10.30 9.31
C VAL A 21 -3.70 10.64 8.51
N PHE A 22 -3.44 9.88 7.46
CA PHE A 22 -2.33 10.07 6.54
C PHE A 22 -2.85 10.42 5.16
N ALA A 23 -2.13 11.29 4.46
CA ALA A 23 -2.32 11.54 3.04
C ALA A 23 -0.96 11.79 2.38
N GLY A 24 -0.73 11.14 1.25
CA GLY A 24 0.56 11.23 0.58
C GLY A 24 0.54 10.81 -0.88
N TYR A 25 1.69 11.03 -1.51
CA TYR A 25 2.02 10.48 -2.81
C TYR A 25 2.36 9.00 -2.65
N SER A 26 1.94 8.19 -3.61
CA SER A 26 2.22 6.76 -3.65
C SER A 26 2.72 6.35 -5.03
N PHE A 27 3.73 5.51 -5.03
CA PHE A 27 4.30 4.87 -6.20
C PHE A 27 4.06 3.37 -6.09
N ALA A 28 3.57 2.74 -7.16
CA ALA A 28 3.42 1.30 -7.23
C ALA A 28 4.14 0.74 -8.47
N ARG A 29 4.90 -0.32 -8.26
CA ARG A 29 5.45 -1.13 -9.33
C ARG A 29 4.67 -2.42 -9.42
N ALA A 30 3.69 -2.44 -10.33
CA ALA A 30 2.84 -3.58 -10.54
C ALA A 30 3.50 -4.58 -11.50
N THR A 31 3.48 -5.86 -11.14
CA THR A 31 3.85 -6.94 -12.06
C THR A 31 2.57 -7.34 -12.80
N LEU A 32 2.55 -7.10 -14.10
CA LEU A 32 1.43 -7.46 -14.98
C LEU A 32 1.58 -8.92 -15.45
N ALA A 33 0.52 -9.44 -16.09
CA ALA A 33 0.55 -10.74 -16.74
C ALA A 33 1.74 -10.84 -17.71
N PHE A 34 2.35 -12.02 -17.82
CA PHE A 34 3.54 -12.30 -18.64
C PHE A 34 4.84 -11.60 -18.17
N GLY A 35 4.97 -11.26 -16.88
CA GLY A 35 6.20 -10.73 -16.29
C GLY A 35 6.55 -9.28 -16.67
N GLN A 36 5.62 -8.54 -17.24
CA GLN A 36 5.79 -7.12 -17.53
C GLN A 36 5.61 -6.29 -16.26
N ASN A 37 6.40 -5.24 -16.11
CA ASN A 37 6.28 -4.31 -14.99
C ASN A 37 5.67 -2.99 -15.48
N ALA A 38 4.70 -2.46 -14.75
CA ALA A 38 4.18 -1.11 -14.92
C ALA A 38 4.55 -0.27 -13.70
N ASN A 39 5.05 0.94 -13.96
CA ASN A 39 5.30 1.94 -12.93
C ASN A 39 4.09 2.86 -12.87
N LEU A 40 3.40 2.86 -11.75
CA LEU A 40 2.18 3.61 -11.52
C LEU A 40 2.44 4.67 -10.46
N ASN A 41 1.93 5.86 -10.69
CA ASN A 41 2.01 6.99 -9.77
C ASN A 41 0.62 7.31 -9.24
N GLY A 42 0.53 7.79 -8.00
CA GLY A 42 -0.78 8.04 -7.45
C GLY A 42 -0.77 8.65 -6.06
N TRP A 43 -1.84 8.37 -5.33
CA TRP A 43 -2.08 8.86 -3.99
C TRP A 43 -2.43 7.70 -3.04
N ASN A 44 -2.18 7.93 -1.77
CA ASN A 44 -2.60 7.05 -0.69
C ASN A 44 -3.16 7.89 0.47
N ILE A 45 -4.26 7.44 1.01
CA ILE A 45 -4.89 8.00 2.22
C ILE A 45 -5.17 6.84 3.17
N SER A 46 -4.78 6.99 4.44
CA SER A 46 -5.14 6.02 5.47
C SER A 46 -5.59 6.70 6.76
N ALA A 47 -6.43 6.00 7.51
CA ALA A 47 -6.86 6.40 8.83
C ALA A 47 -6.63 5.25 9.82
N GLU A 48 -6.01 5.55 10.95
CA GLU A 48 -5.75 4.62 12.03
C GLU A 48 -6.49 5.05 13.28
N LYS A 49 -7.17 4.10 13.94
CA LYS A 49 -7.66 4.24 15.31
C LYS A 49 -6.90 3.29 16.22
N LYS A 50 -6.26 3.82 17.25
CA LYS A 50 -5.53 3.02 18.23
C LYS A 50 -6.48 2.44 19.27
N TYR A 51 -6.32 1.17 19.54
CA TYR A 51 -7.01 0.44 20.62
C TYR A 51 -6.04 0.09 21.76
N LEU A 52 -4.77 -0.11 21.42
CA LEU A 52 -3.67 -0.31 22.39
C LEU A 52 -2.54 0.69 22.07
N PRO A 53 -1.65 0.98 23.01
CA PRO A 53 -0.52 1.90 22.80
C PRO A 53 0.32 1.58 21.56
N PHE A 54 0.41 0.30 21.22
CA PHE A 54 1.23 -0.24 20.14
C PHE A 54 0.44 -0.82 18.97
N LEU A 55 -0.91 -0.91 19.07
CA LEU A 55 -1.75 -1.56 18.06
C LEU A 55 -2.96 -0.71 17.69
N GLY A 56 -3.21 -0.55 16.39
CA GLY A 56 -4.36 0.14 15.82
C GLY A 56 -5.02 -0.65 14.71
N ILE A 57 -6.25 -0.27 14.40
CA ILE A 57 -6.97 -0.69 13.18
C ILE A 57 -6.79 0.41 12.15
N VAL A 58 -6.50 0.02 10.91
CA VAL A 58 -6.24 0.91 9.78
C VAL A 58 -7.24 0.66 8.68
N VAL A 59 -7.75 1.74 8.11
CA VAL A 59 -8.45 1.76 6.82
C VAL A 59 -7.54 2.48 5.84
N ASP A 60 -7.30 1.89 4.67
CA ASP A 60 -6.42 2.41 3.63
C ASP A 60 -7.15 2.46 2.30
N ALA A 61 -6.94 3.54 1.55
CA ALA A 61 -7.41 3.71 0.19
C ALA A 61 -6.30 4.30 -0.66
N SER A 62 -6.07 3.75 -1.86
CA SER A 62 -5.09 4.28 -2.79
C SER A 62 -5.58 4.25 -4.23
N GLY A 63 -5.02 5.14 -5.04
CA GLY A 63 -5.28 5.19 -6.48
C GLY A 63 -3.97 5.38 -7.23
N HIS A 64 -3.68 4.50 -8.19
CA HIS A 64 -2.45 4.51 -8.98
C HIS A 64 -2.78 4.55 -10.46
N TYR A 65 -2.02 5.31 -11.23
CA TYR A 65 -2.25 5.56 -12.65
C TYR A 65 -0.92 5.50 -13.40
N GLY A 66 -0.91 4.92 -14.59
CA GLY A 66 0.28 4.95 -15.42
C GLY A 66 0.12 4.25 -16.75
N PRO A 67 1.07 4.48 -17.66
CA PRO A 67 1.11 3.75 -18.92
C PRO A 67 1.58 2.30 -18.69
N ALA A 68 1.01 1.39 -19.45
CA ALA A 68 1.41 0.00 -19.47
C ALA A 68 1.37 -0.55 -20.88
N ASN A 69 2.25 -1.52 -21.18
CA ASN A 69 2.15 -2.30 -22.41
C ASN A 69 1.19 -3.46 -22.16
N ILE A 70 0.04 -3.40 -22.81
CA ILE A 70 -1.02 -4.39 -22.67
C ILE A 70 -0.88 -5.39 -23.82
N SER A 71 -0.88 -6.68 -23.50
CA SER A 71 -0.84 -7.74 -24.51
C SER A 71 -2.20 -7.83 -25.21
N ALA A 72 -2.24 -7.59 -26.51
CA ALA A 72 -3.44 -7.78 -27.33
C ALA A 72 -3.33 -9.10 -28.11
N VAL A 73 -4.37 -9.93 -28.04
CA VAL A 73 -4.40 -11.28 -28.63
C VAL A 73 -4.66 -11.27 -30.14
N ALA A 74 -4.99 -10.15 -30.76
CA ALA A 74 -5.35 -10.06 -32.15
C ALA A 74 -4.47 -9.10 -32.94
N CYS A 75 -3.39 -9.62 -33.49
CA CYS A 75 -2.65 -8.93 -34.55
C CYS A 75 -2.80 -9.71 -35.84
N ASN A 76 -3.67 -9.24 -36.74
CA ASN A 76 -3.74 -9.64 -38.16
C ASN A 76 -3.11 -11.00 -38.52
N GLY A 77 -3.73 -12.09 -38.09
CA GLY A 77 -3.44 -13.40 -38.66
C GLY A 77 -2.10 -14.05 -38.35
N ALA A 78 -1.26 -13.50 -37.56
CA ALA A 78 0.00 -14.12 -37.13
C ALA A 78 -0.09 -14.54 -35.65
N SER A 79 0.45 -15.72 -35.30
CA SER A 79 0.53 -16.27 -33.95
C SER A 79 1.47 -15.50 -33.00
N SER A 80 1.63 -14.20 -33.18
CA SER A 80 2.52 -13.36 -32.41
C SER A 80 1.73 -12.45 -31.47
N THR A 81 2.14 -12.41 -30.20
CA THR A 81 1.60 -11.51 -29.21
C THR A 81 2.05 -10.08 -29.53
N CYS A 82 1.10 -9.20 -29.80
CA CYS A 82 1.37 -7.79 -29.97
C CYS A 82 1.19 -7.04 -28.65
N TYR A 83 2.03 -6.07 -28.42
CA TYR A 83 1.91 -5.16 -27.30
C TYR A 83 1.30 -3.85 -27.77
N VAL A 84 0.23 -3.43 -27.14
CA VAL A 84 -0.43 -2.16 -27.40
C VAL A 84 -0.22 -1.28 -26.17
N SER A 85 0.26 -0.06 -26.39
CA SER A 85 0.35 0.93 -25.31
C SER A 85 -1.05 1.29 -24.82
N GLY A 86 -1.25 1.18 -23.52
CA GLY A 86 -2.51 1.50 -22.85
C GLY A 86 -2.26 2.20 -21.53
N ASN A 87 -3.35 2.56 -20.86
CA ASN A 87 -3.34 3.11 -19.53
C ASN A 87 -3.91 2.10 -18.53
N VAL A 88 -3.26 2.00 -17.37
CA VAL A 88 -3.73 1.21 -16.24
C VAL A 88 -4.08 2.16 -15.11
N GLN A 89 -5.25 1.95 -14.54
CA GLN A 89 -5.70 2.58 -13.31
C GLN A 89 -5.99 1.49 -12.30
N GLU A 90 -5.37 1.57 -11.15
CA GLU A 90 -5.60 0.68 -10.00
C GLU A 90 -6.14 1.50 -8.83
N SER A 91 -7.24 1.09 -8.24
CA SER A 91 -7.80 1.66 -7.02
C SER A 91 -7.93 0.55 -5.99
N THR A 92 -7.41 0.79 -4.78
CA THR A 92 -7.46 -0.19 -3.68
C THR A 92 -8.24 0.34 -2.51
N PHE A 93 -8.92 -0.56 -1.81
CA PHE A 93 -9.57 -0.27 -0.53
C PHE A 93 -9.31 -1.44 0.43
N GLN A 94 -8.71 -1.16 1.59
CA GLN A 94 -8.18 -2.16 2.49
C GLN A 94 -8.48 -1.82 3.95
N LEU A 95 -8.57 -2.86 4.77
CA LEU A 95 -8.71 -2.80 6.22
C LEU A 95 -7.68 -3.73 6.86
N GLY A 96 -7.10 -3.33 7.99
CA GLY A 96 -6.15 -4.18 8.68
C GLY A 96 -5.67 -3.66 10.01
N VAL A 97 -4.52 -4.13 10.43
CA VAL A 97 -3.92 -3.83 11.71
C VAL A 97 -2.54 -3.22 11.53
N ARG A 98 -2.22 -2.24 12.37
CA ARG A 98 -0.90 -1.60 12.42
C ARG A 98 -0.31 -1.72 13.81
N GLY A 99 0.88 -2.33 13.88
CA GLY A 99 1.72 -2.30 15.05
C GLY A 99 2.69 -1.12 14.96
N SER A 100 2.82 -0.30 16.00
CA SER A 100 3.75 0.83 16.01
C SER A 100 4.42 1.00 17.38
N TYR A 101 5.67 1.42 17.36
CA TYR A 101 6.46 1.68 18.55
C TYR A 101 7.05 3.09 18.49
N SER A 102 6.85 3.90 19.53
CA SER A 102 7.34 5.29 19.57
C SER A 102 8.66 5.39 20.31
N THR A 103 9.68 5.92 19.65
CA THR A 103 10.99 6.20 20.24
C THR A 103 11.33 7.67 20.00
N GLY A 104 11.00 8.52 20.96
CA GLY A 104 11.19 9.97 20.81
C GLY A 104 10.41 10.56 19.64
N ARG A 105 11.14 11.05 18.63
CA ARG A 105 10.55 11.69 17.43
C ARG A 105 10.30 10.70 16.29
N ILE A 106 10.73 9.47 16.43
CA ILE A 106 10.62 8.43 15.38
C ILE A 106 9.64 7.37 15.86
N ARG A 107 8.70 6.99 14.98
CA ARG A 107 7.73 5.95 15.23
C ARG A 107 7.77 4.94 14.07
N PRO A 108 8.57 3.88 14.17
CA PRO A 108 8.48 2.76 13.24
C PRO A 108 7.15 2.04 13.40
N PHE A 109 6.64 1.51 12.28
CA PHE A 109 5.43 0.70 12.26
C PHE A 109 5.53 -0.42 11.22
N ALA A 110 4.71 -1.42 11.41
CA ALA A 110 4.42 -2.45 10.42
C ALA A 110 2.92 -2.68 10.39
N GLU A 111 2.38 -2.95 9.20
CA GLU A 111 0.95 -3.17 9.03
C GLU A 111 0.66 -4.33 8.08
N PHE A 112 -0.46 -4.97 8.34
CA PHE A 112 -1.03 -5.99 7.49
C PHE A 112 -2.46 -5.60 7.15
N LEU A 113 -2.74 -5.50 5.85
CA LEU A 113 -4.02 -5.06 5.31
C LEU A 113 -4.60 -6.12 4.38
N LEU A 114 -5.92 -6.24 4.40
CA LEU A 114 -6.71 -7.07 3.48
C LEU A 114 -7.78 -6.21 2.82
N GLY A 115 -8.07 -6.46 1.55
CA GLY A 115 -9.07 -5.67 0.85
C GLY A 115 -9.30 -6.09 -0.59
N ALA A 116 -9.74 -5.13 -1.39
CA ALA A 116 -10.01 -5.31 -2.80
C ALA A 116 -9.27 -4.28 -3.65
N ALA A 117 -8.84 -4.70 -4.83
CA ALA A 117 -8.33 -3.85 -5.89
C ALA A 117 -9.29 -3.86 -7.08
N LEU A 118 -9.53 -2.68 -7.63
CA LEU A 118 -10.22 -2.45 -8.89
C LEU A 118 -9.17 -2.02 -9.91
N VAL A 119 -8.97 -2.82 -10.95
CA VAL A 119 -8.01 -2.55 -12.01
C VAL A 119 -8.76 -2.30 -13.31
N ASN A 120 -8.61 -1.10 -13.85
CA ASN A 120 -9.13 -0.71 -15.15
C ASN A 120 -7.98 -0.58 -16.14
N GLN A 121 -8.09 -1.29 -17.25
CA GLN A 121 -7.12 -1.26 -18.35
C GLN A 121 -7.81 -0.73 -19.60
N SER A 122 -7.22 0.26 -20.25
CA SER A 122 -7.77 0.84 -21.48
C SER A 122 -6.67 0.90 -22.55
N ALA A 123 -6.93 0.31 -23.72
CA ALA A 123 -6.05 0.37 -24.88
C ALA A 123 -6.89 0.37 -26.17
N GLN A 124 -6.66 1.32 -27.07
CA GLN A 124 -7.20 1.40 -28.45
C GLN A 124 -8.66 0.92 -28.61
N GLY A 125 -9.59 1.47 -27.84
CA GLY A 125 -11.03 1.14 -27.93
C GLY A 125 -11.46 -0.10 -27.15
N PHE A 126 -10.55 -0.79 -26.49
CA PHE A 126 -10.86 -1.86 -25.55
C PHE A 126 -10.69 -1.37 -24.12
N SER A 127 -11.69 -1.58 -23.28
CA SER A 127 -11.62 -1.37 -21.84
C SER A 127 -11.94 -2.68 -21.13
N ASN A 128 -11.11 -3.06 -20.18
CA ASN A 128 -11.34 -4.20 -19.31
C ASN A 128 -11.24 -3.76 -17.85
N SER A 129 -12.19 -4.20 -17.04
CA SER A 129 -12.22 -3.95 -15.61
C SER A 129 -12.20 -5.27 -14.86
N SER A 130 -11.32 -5.39 -13.90
CA SER A 130 -11.25 -6.57 -13.05
C SER A 130 -11.19 -6.17 -11.58
N THR A 131 -11.80 -6.98 -10.71
CA THR A 131 -11.76 -6.83 -9.27
C THR A 131 -11.07 -8.05 -8.68
N GLY A 132 -10.14 -7.84 -7.77
CA GLY A 132 -9.43 -8.91 -7.09
C GLY A 132 -9.28 -8.64 -5.60
N LEU A 133 -9.17 -9.72 -4.81
CA LEU A 133 -8.76 -9.62 -3.42
C LEU A 133 -7.27 -9.31 -3.35
N ILE A 134 -6.89 -8.50 -2.37
CA ILE A 134 -5.49 -8.15 -2.12
C ILE A 134 -5.14 -8.31 -0.65
N ALA A 135 -3.89 -8.68 -0.43
CA ALA A 135 -3.25 -8.65 0.87
C ALA A 135 -1.99 -7.79 0.79
N THR A 136 -1.79 -6.93 1.76
CA THR A 136 -0.66 -6.00 1.78
C THR A 136 0.09 -6.13 3.10
N LEU A 137 1.42 -6.22 3.01
CA LEU A 137 2.33 -6.17 4.14
C LEU A 137 3.26 -4.98 3.94
N GLU A 138 3.20 -4.00 4.84
CA GLU A 138 3.99 -2.78 4.76
C GLU A 138 4.74 -2.48 6.05
N THR A 139 5.82 -1.76 5.91
CA THR A 139 6.59 -1.21 7.02
C THR A 139 6.94 0.24 6.71
N GLY A 140 7.04 1.06 7.75
CA GLY A 140 7.34 2.46 7.56
C GLY A 140 7.79 3.13 8.84
N ILE A 141 8.03 4.42 8.72
CA ILE A 141 8.41 5.30 9.82
C ILE A 141 7.60 6.60 9.77
N ASP A 142 7.19 7.09 10.94
CA ASP A 142 6.70 8.44 11.15
C ASP A 142 7.82 9.26 11.81
N ILE A 143 8.19 10.39 11.22
CA ILE A 143 9.12 11.36 11.78
C ILE A 143 8.31 12.54 12.27
N GLN A 144 8.20 12.70 13.59
CA GLN A 144 7.39 13.74 14.20
C GLN A 144 7.98 15.13 13.96
N LEU A 145 7.24 15.98 13.25
CA LEU A 145 7.59 17.38 12.96
C LEU A 145 7.07 18.31 14.05
N THR A 146 5.83 18.09 14.49
CA THR A 146 5.16 18.83 15.57
C THR A 146 4.38 17.85 16.46
N ARG A 147 3.65 18.36 17.45
CA ARG A 147 2.80 17.52 18.32
C ARG A 147 1.73 16.74 17.55
N HIS A 148 1.23 17.29 16.44
CA HIS A 148 0.14 16.72 15.67
C HIS A 148 0.54 16.26 14.26
N PHE A 149 1.68 16.70 13.74
CA PHE A 149 2.12 16.38 12.40
C PHE A 149 3.38 15.54 12.38
N ALA A 150 3.40 14.52 11.55
CA ALA A 150 4.59 13.75 11.23
C ALA A 150 4.73 13.60 9.71
N TRP A 151 5.96 13.44 9.26
CA TRP A 151 6.27 12.97 7.92
C TRP A 151 6.30 11.45 7.96
N ARG A 152 5.48 10.81 7.12
CA ARG A 152 5.41 9.35 6.99
C ARG A 152 6.06 8.92 5.70
N THR A 153 6.83 7.84 5.77
CA THR A 153 7.30 7.11 4.60
C THR A 153 7.15 5.62 4.89
N ASP A 154 6.58 4.91 3.95
CA ASP A 154 6.34 3.47 4.02
C ASP A 154 6.67 2.78 2.71
N ALA A 155 6.90 1.48 2.80
CA ALA A 155 7.06 0.60 1.65
C ALA A 155 6.59 -0.81 2.00
N GLY A 156 6.05 -1.50 1.02
CA GLY A 156 5.54 -2.85 1.23
C GLY A 156 5.22 -3.60 -0.05
N LEU A 157 4.73 -4.79 0.15
CA LEU A 157 4.34 -5.73 -0.89
C LEU A 157 2.83 -5.88 -0.90
N ILE A 158 2.25 -5.71 -2.07
CA ILE A 158 0.84 -5.99 -2.35
C ILE A 158 0.78 -7.30 -3.12
N GLN A 159 0.05 -8.27 -2.61
CA GLN A 159 -0.24 -9.51 -3.32
C GLN A 159 -1.68 -9.47 -3.81
N THR A 160 -1.85 -9.58 -5.12
CA THR A 160 -3.16 -9.57 -5.78
C THR A 160 -3.50 -10.96 -6.31
N GLY A 161 -4.73 -11.43 -6.07
CA GLY A 161 -5.23 -12.71 -6.55
C GLY A 161 -5.14 -13.85 -5.52
N SER A 162 -5.45 -15.09 -5.98
CA SER A 162 -5.48 -16.25 -5.10
C SER A 162 -4.08 -16.67 -4.68
N PHE A 163 -3.84 -16.82 -3.36
CA PHE A 163 -2.65 -17.47 -2.84
C PHE A 163 -2.55 -18.93 -3.33
N PRO A 164 -1.38 -19.42 -3.80
CA PRO A 164 -0.03 -18.84 -3.86
C PRO A 164 0.35 -18.23 -5.22
N ASN A 165 -0.54 -18.18 -6.20
CA ASN A 165 -0.25 -17.77 -7.60
C ASN A 165 -0.56 -16.27 -7.87
N GLY A 166 -0.67 -15.46 -6.84
CA GLY A 166 -0.95 -14.04 -6.96
C GLY A 166 0.22 -13.24 -7.57
N GLN A 167 -0.12 -12.11 -8.18
CA GLN A 167 0.89 -11.16 -8.65
C GLN A 167 1.37 -10.31 -7.47
N ASN A 168 2.69 -10.13 -7.38
CA ASN A 168 3.29 -9.30 -6.36
C ASN A 168 3.62 -7.93 -6.94
N SER A 169 3.20 -6.90 -6.25
CA SER A 169 3.50 -5.49 -6.56
C SER A 169 4.23 -4.85 -5.40
N LEU A 170 5.16 -3.95 -5.69
CA LEU A 170 5.82 -3.12 -4.68
C LEU A 170 5.09 -1.80 -4.61
N ARG A 171 4.73 -1.34 -3.39
CA ARG A 171 4.21 0.00 -3.12
C ARG A 171 5.18 0.75 -2.23
N ALA A 172 5.34 2.05 -2.48
CA ALA A 172 6.03 2.97 -1.58
C ALA A 172 5.27 4.29 -1.53
N SER A 173 5.05 4.80 -0.32
CA SER A 173 4.30 6.04 -0.12
C SER A 173 5.07 7.02 0.76
N SER A 174 4.82 8.32 0.56
CA SER A 174 5.40 9.37 1.38
C SER A 174 4.47 10.58 1.46
N GLY A 175 4.31 11.16 2.67
CA GLY A 175 3.39 12.25 2.87
C GLY A 175 3.27 12.69 4.31
N LEU A 176 2.16 13.35 4.64
CA LEU A 176 1.89 13.89 5.97
C LEU A 176 0.88 13.03 6.73
N ALA A 177 1.17 12.80 8.01
CA ALA A 177 0.27 12.19 8.96
C ALA A 177 -0.13 13.22 10.03
N TYR A 178 -1.44 13.31 10.31
CA TYR A 178 -1.99 14.13 11.39
C TYR A 178 -2.46 13.22 12.53
N PHE A 179 -1.96 13.50 13.73
CA PHE A 179 -2.24 12.75 14.97
C PHE A 179 -3.19 13.54 15.87
N PHE A 180 -4.22 12.91 16.39
CA PHE A 180 -5.25 13.50 17.27
C PHE A 180 -5.48 12.65 18.53
#